data_6b007ea096a5aeb0ba0b099318a837ce
#
_entry.id   6b007ea096a5aeb0ba0b099318a837ce
#
_cell.length_a   1.000
_cell.length_b   1.000
_cell.length_c   1.000
_cell.angle_alpha   90.00
_cell.angle_beta   90.00
_cell.angle_gamma   90.00
#
_symmetry.space_group_name_H-M   'P 1'
#
loop_
_entity.id
_entity.type
_entity.pdbx_description
1 polymer ?
#
loop_
_entity_poly.entity_id
_entity_poly.type
_entity_poly.pdbx_seq_one_letter_code
_entity_poly.pdbx_strand_id
1 'polypeptide(L)'
;MSYRQNDVLIPESSYIRFNDVQLKKYYFNDVLVWQRQQKVYPGIPVAKTQNLGYSPYFTVTNLGYHIKVDAFGGTERGWGRVMLGPFSSIGYSKLFFANLHAYITNAFSKIAVSLGDINGNWVQRLIYHDTGETLGGYDVTYGSGDLFTINSANGNYYLILEVDSGATSRGLNAVIQMNGCYLI
;
A
#
# COMPACT_ATOMS: atom_id res chain seq x y z
N MET A 1 4.74 -9.65 19.32
CA MET A 1 5.74 -9.36 20.37
C MET A 1 5.07 -8.56 21.47
N SER A 2 5.36 -8.79 22.73
CA SER A 2 4.78 -8.04 23.86
C SER A 2 5.91 -7.47 24.72
N TYR A 3 5.69 -6.27 25.22
CA TYR A 3 6.66 -5.54 26.04
C TYR A 3 6.24 -5.56 27.49
N ARG A 4 7.19 -5.52 28.43
CA ARG A 4 6.91 -5.41 29.86
C ARG A 4 7.26 -4.02 30.36
N GLN A 5 6.35 -3.43 31.12
CA GLN A 5 6.60 -2.22 31.90
C GLN A 5 6.26 -2.56 33.36
N ASN A 6 7.23 -2.44 34.26
CA ASN A 6 7.07 -2.80 35.67
C ASN A 6 6.43 -4.20 35.86
N ASP A 7 6.97 -5.22 35.17
CA ASP A 7 6.46 -6.60 35.13
C ASP A 7 5.06 -6.79 34.55
N VAL A 8 4.45 -5.76 33.97
CA VAL A 8 3.19 -5.86 33.24
C VAL A 8 3.48 -6.12 31.76
N LEU A 9 2.90 -7.20 31.24
CA LEU A 9 2.95 -7.50 29.81
C LEU A 9 2.05 -6.52 29.05
N ILE A 10 2.63 -5.70 28.16
CA ILE A 10 1.87 -4.78 27.32
C ILE A 10 1.63 -5.46 25.96
N PRO A 11 0.38 -5.86 25.63
CA PRO A 11 0.07 -6.42 24.33
C PRO A 11 0.36 -5.43 23.19
N GLU A 12 0.77 -5.88 22.01
CA GLU A 12 1.03 -5.05 20.84
C GLU A 12 -0.15 -4.15 20.43
N SER A 13 -1.36 -4.58 20.71
CA SER A 13 -2.60 -3.83 20.43
C SER A 13 -2.95 -2.82 21.52
N SER A 14 -2.20 -2.77 22.64
CA SER A 14 -2.53 -1.92 23.77
C SER A 14 -2.08 -0.48 23.56
N TYR A 15 -2.86 0.42 24.12
CA TYR A 15 -2.52 1.84 24.16
C TYR A 15 -1.70 2.12 25.43
N ILE A 16 -0.53 2.72 25.27
CA ILE A 16 0.20 3.31 26.37
C ILE A 16 -0.32 4.73 26.56
N ARG A 17 -0.77 5.06 27.77
CA ARG A 17 -1.21 6.40 28.16
C ARG A 17 -0.28 6.98 29.21
N PHE A 18 -0.03 8.27 29.10
CA PHE A 18 0.62 9.05 30.14
C PHE A 18 -0.23 10.31 30.40
N ASN A 19 -0.71 10.47 31.62
CA ASN A 19 -1.64 11.54 32.00
C ASN A 19 -2.82 11.69 31.03
N ASP A 20 -3.51 10.57 30.74
CA ASP A 20 -4.63 10.47 29.80
C ASP A 20 -4.30 10.76 28.33
N VAL A 21 -3.06 11.09 28.00
CA VAL A 21 -2.58 11.22 26.64
C VAL A 21 -2.17 9.87 26.08
N GLN A 22 -2.76 9.48 24.96
CA GLN A 22 -2.38 8.28 24.25
C GLN A 22 -1.03 8.46 23.57
N LEU A 23 -0.03 7.67 23.96
CA LEU A 23 1.28 7.70 23.32
C LEU A 23 1.28 6.95 22.01
N LYS A 24 2.01 7.46 21.03
CA LYS A 24 2.30 6.77 19.76
C LYS A 24 3.63 6.03 19.79
N LYS A 25 4.58 6.48 20.63
CA LYS A 25 5.91 5.91 20.81
C LYS A 25 6.30 5.96 22.27
N TYR A 26 7.05 4.99 22.71
CA TYR A 26 7.68 4.97 24.02
C TYR A 26 9.17 4.71 23.87
N TYR A 27 9.99 5.56 24.50
CA TYR A 27 11.44 5.47 24.51
C TYR A 27 11.93 5.23 25.94
N PHE A 28 12.97 4.42 26.08
CA PHE A 28 13.71 4.25 27.34
C PHE A 28 15.19 4.46 27.04
N ASN A 29 15.82 5.46 27.68
CA ASN A 29 17.20 5.88 27.43
C ASN A 29 17.48 6.10 25.93
N ASP A 30 16.61 6.85 25.26
CA ASP A 30 16.66 7.14 23.81
C ASP A 30 16.52 5.95 22.88
N VAL A 31 16.27 4.76 23.43
CA VAL A 31 15.97 3.57 22.65
C VAL A 31 14.45 3.45 22.48
N LEU A 32 14.00 3.32 21.23
CA LEU A 32 12.59 3.07 20.93
C LEU A 32 12.19 1.68 21.45
N VAL A 33 11.37 1.64 22.49
CA VAL A 33 10.91 0.40 23.13
C VAL A 33 9.55 -0.03 22.59
N TRP A 34 8.72 0.94 22.21
CA TRP A 34 7.38 0.66 21.69
C TRP A 34 6.92 1.77 20.73
N GLN A 35 6.28 1.37 19.66
CA GLN A 35 5.62 2.27 18.71
C GLN A 35 4.27 1.70 18.33
N ARG A 36 3.25 2.55 18.36
CA ARG A 36 1.94 2.18 17.88
C ARG A 36 1.96 2.00 16.35
N GLN A 37 1.46 0.88 15.89
CA GLN A 37 1.14 0.69 14.48
C GLN A 37 -0.28 1.19 14.21
N GLN A 38 -0.46 1.93 13.14
CA GLN A 38 -1.79 2.27 12.65
C GLN A 38 -2.07 1.43 11.40
N LYS A 39 -3.13 0.65 11.46
CA LYS A 39 -3.60 -0.12 10.32
C LYS A 39 -4.21 0.82 9.28
N VAL A 40 -3.69 0.77 8.06
CA VAL A 40 -4.24 1.50 6.92
C VAL A 40 -5.20 0.58 6.15
N TYR A 41 -4.78 -0.66 5.85
CA TYR A 41 -5.64 -1.65 5.18
C TYR A 41 -5.45 -3.03 5.83
N PRO A 42 -6.48 -3.85 6.00
CA PRO A 42 -7.90 -3.51 5.90
C PRO A 42 -8.35 -2.58 7.03
N GLY A 43 -9.39 -1.79 6.81
CA GLY A 43 -9.95 -0.88 7.82
C GLY A 43 -10.33 0.49 7.27
N ILE A 44 -9.76 0.86 6.11
CA ILE A 44 -10.19 2.05 5.37
C ILE A 44 -10.99 1.63 4.12
N PRO A 45 -11.95 2.46 3.69
CA PRO A 45 -12.78 2.14 2.53
C PRO A 45 -12.00 2.23 1.22
N VAL A 46 -12.50 1.54 0.21
CA VAL A 46 -12.20 1.87 -1.17
C VAL A 46 -12.92 3.18 -1.48
N ALA A 47 -12.16 4.27 -1.55
CA ALA A 47 -12.74 5.60 -1.78
C ALA A 47 -13.15 5.79 -3.24
N LYS A 48 -12.36 5.24 -4.17
CA LYS A 48 -12.59 5.38 -5.60
C LYS A 48 -11.92 4.27 -6.38
N THR A 49 -12.60 3.79 -7.41
CA THR A 49 -12.05 2.93 -8.45
C THR A 49 -12.17 3.68 -9.79
N GLN A 50 -11.10 3.74 -10.54
CA GLN A 50 -11.07 4.38 -11.85
C GLN A 50 -10.57 3.38 -12.89
N ASN A 51 -11.41 3.09 -13.86
CA ASN A 51 -10.98 2.45 -15.08
C ASN A 51 -10.53 3.55 -16.06
N LEU A 52 -9.29 3.49 -16.46
CA LEU A 52 -8.64 4.50 -17.33
C LEU A 52 -8.39 3.93 -18.73
N GLY A 53 -8.53 2.62 -18.90
CA GLY A 53 -8.38 1.90 -20.15
C GLY A 53 -9.69 1.26 -20.62
N TYR A 54 -9.59 0.11 -21.29
CA TYR A 54 -10.75 -0.65 -21.76
C TYR A 54 -11.38 -1.47 -20.63
N SER A 55 -12.69 -1.29 -20.44
CA SER A 55 -13.42 -1.74 -19.24
C SER A 55 -13.29 -3.24 -18.91
N PRO A 56 -13.37 -4.19 -19.84
CA PRO A 56 -13.28 -5.62 -19.50
C PRO A 56 -11.89 -6.04 -19.01
N TYR A 57 -10.86 -5.24 -19.23
CA TYR A 57 -9.47 -5.59 -18.94
C TYR A 57 -8.91 -4.98 -17.67
N PHE A 58 -9.75 -4.33 -16.87
CA PHE A 58 -9.39 -3.85 -15.55
C PHE A 58 -10.39 -4.36 -14.52
N THR A 59 -9.92 -5.06 -13.51
CA THR A 59 -10.76 -5.63 -12.46
C THR A 59 -10.21 -5.34 -11.07
N VAL A 60 -11.12 -5.23 -10.11
CA VAL A 60 -10.80 -5.08 -8.69
C VAL A 60 -11.59 -6.10 -7.89
N THR A 61 -10.88 -6.92 -7.12
CA THR A 61 -11.46 -7.84 -6.15
C THR A 61 -11.10 -7.37 -4.75
N ASN A 62 -12.10 -7.02 -3.95
CA ASN A 62 -11.92 -6.64 -2.55
C ASN A 62 -12.73 -7.57 -1.65
N LEU A 63 -12.03 -8.38 -0.86
CA LEU A 63 -12.62 -9.34 0.08
C LEU A 63 -12.62 -8.80 1.53
N GLY A 64 -12.33 -7.48 1.72
CA GLY A 64 -12.25 -6.85 3.03
C GLY A 64 -10.91 -7.05 3.74
N TYR A 65 -10.30 -8.21 3.67
CA TYR A 65 -8.97 -8.50 4.22
C TYR A 65 -7.88 -8.58 3.14
N HIS A 66 -8.29 -8.70 1.88
CA HIS A 66 -7.42 -8.83 0.72
C HIS A 66 -7.97 -7.98 -0.42
N ILE A 67 -7.11 -7.24 -1.09
CA ILE A 67 -7.44 -6.54 -2.32
C ILE A 67 -6.52 -6.98 -3.44
N LYS A 68 -7.11 -7.27 -4.60
CA LYS A 68 -6.42 -7.54 -5.85
C LYS A 68 -6.85 -6.53 -6.89
N VAL A 69 -5.88 -5.88 -7.52
CA VAL A 69 -6.06 -4.99 -8.66
C VAL A 69 -5.36 -5.61 -9.85
N ASP A 70 -6.08 -5.82 -10.92
CA ASP A 70 -5.64 -6.62 -12.06
C ASP A 70 -5.94 -5.88 -13.37
N ALA A 71 -4.92 -5.69 -14.19
CA ALA A 71 -5.05 -5.23 -15.55
C ALA A 71 -4.60 -6.34 -16.50
N PHE A 72 -5.47 -6.72 -17.40
CA PHE A 72 -5.23 -7.71 -18.42
C PHE A 72 -5.13 -7.03 -19.79
N GLY A 73 -4.03 -7.24 -20.51
CA GLY A 73 -3.84 -6.73 -21.85
C GLY A 73 -4.27 -7.74 -22.90
N GLY A 74 -4.99 -7.25 -23.88
CA GLY A 74 -5.38 -7.98 -25.09
C GLY A 74 -5.11 -7.11 -26.31
N THR A 75 -6.11 -7.00 -27.20
CA THR A 75 -6.09 -6.04 -28.29
C THR A 75 -6.20 -4.59 -27.80
N GLU A 76 -6.69 -4.43 -26.58
CA GLU A 76 -6.90 -3.15 -25.92
C GLU A 76 -6.12 -3.08 -24.58
N ARG A 77 -5.88 -1.89 -24.11
CA ARG A 77 -5.14 -1.62 -22.88
C ARG A 77 -6.02 -1.77 -21.64
N GLY A 78 -5.67 -2.70 -20.76
CA GLY A 78 -6.18 -2.74 -19.40
C GLY A 78 -5.40 -1.75 -18.55
N TRP A 79 -6.07 -0.72 -18.02
CA TRP A 79 -5.45 0.30 -17.19
C TRP A 79 -6.44 0.84 -16.17
N GLY A 80 -6.03 0.92 -14.93
CA GLY A 80 -6.86 1.48 -13.89
C GLY A 80 -6.17 1.59 -12.54
N ARG A 81 -6.88 2.18 -11.60
CA ARG A 81 -6.40 2.38 -10.25
C ARG A 81 -7.49 2.32 -9.20
N VAL A 82 -7.09 1.94 -8.00
CA VAL A 82 -7.91 1.95 -6.78
C VAL A 82 -7.29 2.88 -5.77
N MET A 83 -8.11 3.67 -5.13
CA MET A 83 -7.73 4.58 -4.05
C MET A 83 -8.37 4.11 -2.74
N LEU A 84 -7.53 3.80 -1.77
CA LEU A 84 -7.92 3.39 -0.42
C LEU A 84 -7.71 4.56 0.53
N GLY A 85 -8.69 4.91 1.33
CA GLY A 85 -8.56 6.01 2.28
C GLY A 85 -9.79 6.91 2.39
N PRO A 86 -9.65 8.11 2.95
CA PRO A 86 -8.38 8.72 3.41
C PRO A 86 -7.83 8.10 4.70
N PHE A 87 -6.54 8.25 4.94
CA PHE A 87 -5.91 7.97 6.21
C PHE A 87 -4.90 9.08 6.60
N SER A 88 -4.71 9.28 7.91
CA SER A 88 -3.75 10.26 8.42
C SER A 88 -2.40 9.61 8.69
N SER A 89 -1.35 10.23 8.17
CA SER A 89 0.04 9.83 8.45
C SER A 89 0.70 10.65 9.57
N ILE A 90 -0.04 11.57 10.20
CA ILE A 90 0.51 12.46 11.24
C ILE A 90 1.09 11.63 12.40
N GLY A 91 2.38 11.84 12.67
CA GLY A 91 3.12 11.16 13.72
C GLY A 91 3.67 9.79 13.35
N TYR A 92 3.60 9.43 12.08
CA TYR A 92 4.22 8.25 11.50
C TYR A 92 5.22 8.66 10.41
N SER A 93 6.33 7.95 10.32
CA SER A 93 7.39 8.26 9.35
C SER A 93 7.63 7.17 8.32
N LYS A 94 7.03 6.01 8.55
CA LYS A 94 7.18 4.87 7.66
C LYS A 94 5.86 4.14 7.45
N LEU A 95 5.80 3.44 6.34
CA LEU A 95 4.71 2.56 5.97
C LEU A 95 5.31 1.20 5.58
N PHE A 96 4.62 0.11 5.89
CA PHE A 96 4.96 -1.21 5.40
C PHE A 96 3.71 -1.99 4.99
N PHE A 97 3.93 -3.00 4.17
CA PHE A 97 2.91 -3.97 3.79
C PHE A 97 3.12 -5.28 4.56
N ALA A 98 2.05 -5.86 5.09
CA ALA A 98 2.15 -7.19 5.70
C ALA A 98 2.47 -8.25 4.63
N ASN A 99 1.81 -8.12 3.48
CA ASN A 99 2.12 -8.86 2.27
C ASN A 99 1.56 -8.06 1.08
N LEU A 100 2.44 -7.58 0.21
CA LEU A 100 2.09 -7.00 -1.07
C LEU A 100 2.86 -7.75 -2.14
N HIS A 101 2.14 -8.42 -3.02
CA HIS A 101 2.69 -9.09 -4.19
C HIS A 101 2.34 -8.28 -5.43
N ALA A 102 3.34 -7.90 -6.19
CA ALA A 102 3.22 -7.13 -7.41
C ALA A 102 3.95 -7.83 -8.54
N TYR A 103 3.24 -8.12 -9.63
CA TYR A 103 3.86 -8.78 -10.77
C TYR A 103 3.37 -8.25 -12.12
N ILE A 104 4.26 -8.33 -13.10
CA ILE A 104 4.03 -8.03 -14.51
C ILE A 104 4.55 -9.24 -15.31
N THR A 105 3.78 -9.72 -16.23
CA THR A 105 4.16 -10.88 -17.04
C THR A 105 4.92 -10.52 -18.30
N ASN A 106 4.92 -9.24 -18.73
CA ASN A 106 5.46 -8.88 -20.06
C ASN A 106 5.85 -7.41 -20.21
N ALA A 107 6.34 -7.02 -21.40
CA ALA A 107 6.69 -5.67 -21.80
C ALA A 107 5.51 -4.68 -21.80
N PHE A 108 5.80 -3.38 -21.83
CA PHE A 108 4.85 -2.26 -21.89
C PHE A 108 3.86 -2.16 -20.74
N SER A 109 4.10 -2.88 -19.65
CA SER A 109 3.22 -2.91 -18.49
C SER A 109 3.82 -2.12 -17.33
N LYS A 110 2.93 -1.59 -16.47
CA LYS A 110 3.34 -0.78 -15.30
C LYS A 110 2.54 -1.17 -14.08
N ILE A 111 3.21 -1.06 -12.95
CA ILE A 111 2.58 -1.06 -11.64
C ILE A 111 3.07 0.13 -10.84
N ALA A 112 2.20 0.70 -10.04
CA ALA A 112 2.56 1.72 -9.07
C ALA A 112 1.79 1.55 -7.77
N VAL A 113 2.49 1.73 -6.65
CA VAL A 113 1.88 1.94 -5.35
C VAL A 113 2.35 3.30 -4.87
N SER A 114 1.40 4.19 -4.58
CA SER A 114 1.70 5.59 -4.29
C SER A 114 0.84 6.12 -3.16
N LEU A 115 1.32 7.17 -2.51
CA LEU A 115 0.50 8.05 -1.70
C LEU A 115 0.02 9.20 -2.58
N GLY A 116 -1.23 9.57 -2.49
CA GLY A 116 -1.81 10.61 -3.32
C GLY A 116 -3.02 11.30 -2.74
N ASP A 117 -3.62 12.18 -3.55
CA ASP A 117 -4.83 12.92 -3.24
C ASP A 117 -6.11 12.18 -3.74
N ILE A 118 -7.29 12.74 -3.45
CA ILE A 118 -8.59 12.19 -3.86
C ILE A 118 -8.80 12.20 -5.39
N ASN A 119 -8.05 13.02 -6.11
CA ASN A 119 -8.13 13.08 -7.57
C ASN A 119 -7.28 12.00 -8.23
N GLY A 120 -6.46 11.29 -7.42
CA GLY A 120 -5.53 10.26 -7.87
C GLY A 120 -4.20 10.83 -8.38
N ASN A 121 -3.91 12.08 -8.07
CA ASN A 121 -2.58 12.61 -8.29
C ASN A 121 -1.64 12.03 -7.24
N TRP A 122 -0.55 11.44 -7.68
CA TRP A 122 0.44 10.91 -6.75
C TRP A 122 1.26 12.05 -6.13
N VAL A 123 1.42 12.00 -4.81
CA VAL A 123 2.28 12.90 -4.02
C VAL A 123 3.64 12.26 -3.80
N GLN A 124 3.64 10.95 -3.55
CA GLN A 124 4.85 10.16 -3.34
C GLN A 124 4.67 8.76 -3.90
N ARG A 125 5.59 8.31 -4.75
CA ARG A 125 5.67 6.92 -5.19
C ARG A 125 6.42 6.09 -4.16
N LEU A 126 5.84 4.96 -3.77
CA LEU A 126 6.45 3.97 -2.87
C LEU A 126 7.07 2.84 -3.68
N ILE A 127 6.33 2.33 -4.65
CA ILE A 127 6.75 1.27 -5.57
C ILE A 127 6.39 1.74 -6.97
N TYR A 128 7.31 1.57 -7.90
CA TYR A 128 7.06 1.81 -9.31
C TYR A 128 7.90 0.88 -10.15
N HIS A 129 7.26 0.20 -11.08
CA HIS A 129 7.93 -0.57 -12.09
C HIS A 129 7.26 -0.38 -13.44
N ASP A 130 8.09 -0.18 -14.45
CA ASP A 130 7.71 -0.01 -15.85
C ASP A 130 8.64 -0.91 -16.67
N THR A 131 8.07 -1.89 -17.33
CA THR A 131 8.87 -2.84 -18.12
C THR A 131 9.36 -2.24 -19.45
N GLY A 132 8.79 -1.10 -19.88
CA GLY A 132 9.15 -0.49 -21.17
C GLY A 132 9.03 -1.50 -22.32
N GLU A 133 9.96 -1.44 -23.26
CA GLU A 133 10.01 -2.37 -24.40
C GLU A 133 10.67 -3.71 -24.06
N THR A 134 11.20 -3.87 -22.85
CA THR A 134 11.94 -5.06 -22.45
C THR A 134 11.00 -6.23 -22.22
N LEU A 135 11.23 -7.34 -22.87
CA LEU A 135 10.59 -8.62 -22.60
C LEU A 135 11.16 -9.16 -21.27
N GLY A 136 10.60 -8.72 -20.16
CA GLY A 136 11.01 -9.18 -18.84
C GLY A 136 9.85 -9.06 -17.87
N GLY A 137 9.58 -10.14 -17.15
CA GLY A 137 8.61 -10.12 -16.06
C GLY A 137 9.16 -9.36 -14.86
N TYR A 138 8.26 -8.84 -14.06
CA TYR A 138 8.54 -8.35 -12.71
C TYR A 138 7.70 -9.15 -11.74
N ASP A 139 8.32 -9.66 -10.69
CA ASP A 139 7.63 -10.45 -9.68
C ASP A 139 8.32 -10.23 -8.34
N VAL A 140 7.70 -9.42 -7.47
CA VAL A 140 8.26 -9.05 -6.17
C VAL A 140 7.18 -9.11 -5.09
N THR A 141 7.57 -9.62 -3.95
CA THR A 141 6.77 -9.60 -2.73
C THR A 141 7.43 -8.73 -1.68
N TYR A 142 6.67 -7.77 -1.16
CA TYR A 142 7.05 -6.91 -0.05
C TYR A 142 6.37 -7.40 1.23
N GLY A 143 7.14 -7.52 2.29
CA GLY A 143 6.68 -7.97 3.61
C GLY A 143 6.87 -6.90 4.69
N SER A 144 6.66 -7.29 5.94
CA SER A 144 6.76 -6.38 7.10
C SER A 144 8.18 -5.83 7.35
N GLY A 145 9.20 -6.42 6.74
CA GLY A 145 10.59 -5.93 6.80
C GLY A 145 10.88 -4.81 5.80
N ASP A 146 10.05 -4.63 4.79
CA ASP A 146 10.24 -3.63 3.73
C ASP A 146 9.58 -2.31 4.13
N LEU A 147 10.38 -1.38 4.66
CA LEU A 147 9.89 -0.12 5.21
C LEU A 147 10.03 1.01 4.19
N PHE A 148 8.92 1.63 3.86
CA PHE A 148 8.86 2.81 3.00
C PHE A 148 8.80 4.08 3.86
N THR A 149 9.79 4.95 3.72
CA THR A 149 9.75 6.28 4.36
C THR A 149 8.64 7.11 3.72
N ILE A 150 7.85 7.78 4.54
CA ILE A 150 6.76 8.65 4.08
C ILE A 150 6.94 10.08 4.59
N ASN A 151 6.47 11.04 3.81
CA ASN A 151 6.42 12.42 4.25
C ASN A 151 5.19 12.62 5.16
N SER A 152 5.43 12.69 6.48
CA SER A 152 4.35 12.85 7.47
C SER A 152 3.78 14.29 7.55
N ALA A 153 4.40 15.26 6.90
CA ALA A 153 4.02 16.67 7.01
C ALA A 153 2.64 16.99 6.38
N ASN A 154 2.20 16.22 5.41
CA ASN A 154 0.98 16.53 4.66
C ASN A 154 -0.32 15.93 5.24
N GLY A 155 -0.22 15.08 6.23
CA GLY A 155 -1.33 14.63 7.09
C GLY A 155 -2.27 13.59 6.50
N ASN A 156 -2.95 13.85 5.40
CA ASN A 156 -3.97 12.96 4.84
C ASN A 156 -3.61 12.47 3.45
N TYR A 157 -3.68 11.14 3.27
CA TYR A 157 -3.36 10.48 2.01
C TYR A 157 -4.41 9.44 1.62
N TYR A 158 -4.38 9.10 0.35
CA TYR A 158 -4.94 7.88 -0.21
C TYR A 158 -3.80 6.95 -0.62
N LEU A 159 -3.92 5.66 -0.33
CA LEU A 159 -3.05 4.65 -0.93
C LEU A 159 -3.61 4.33 -2.31
N ILE A 160 -2.80 4.58 -3.34
CA ILE A 160 -3.17 4.38 -4.75
C ILE A 160 -2.47 3.13 -5.25
N LEU A 161 -3.25 2.15 -5.67
CA LEU A 161 -2.77 0.96 -6.37
C LEU A 161 -3.13 1.12 -7.85
N GLU A 162 -2.14 1.23 -8.72
CA GLU A 162 -2.31 1.44 -10.16
C GLU A 162 -1.65 0.32 -10.94
N VAL A 163 -2.36 -0.20 -11.93
CA VAL A 163 -1.92 -1.24 -12.84
C VAL A 163 -2.23 -0.87 -14.27
N ASP A 164 -1.32 -1.22 -15.18
CA ASP A 164 -1.39 -0.94 -16.60
C ASP A 164 -0.76 -2.12 -17.37
N SER A 165 -1.54 -2.80 -18.16
CA SER A 165 -1.07 -3.96 -18.92
C SER A 165 -0.47 -3.61 -20.27
N GLY A 166 -0.45 -2.31 -20.63
CA GLY A 166 -0.10 -1.90 -21.99
C GLY A 166 -1.12 -2.32 -23.04
N ALA A 167 -0.93 -1.87 -24.27
CA ALA A 167 -1.75 -2.25 -25.41
C ALA A 167 -0.93 -3.16 -26.32
N THR A 168 -1.10 -4.48 -26.19
CA THR A 168 -0.45 -5.45 -27.10
C THR A 168 -1.35 -6.69 -27.26
N SER A 169 -1.21 -7.39 -28.38
CA SER A 169 -1.95 -8.58 -28.73
C SER A 169 -1.58 -9.86 -27.91
N ARG A 170 -0.93 -9.73 -26.77
CA ARG A 170 -0.33 -10.86 -26.07
C ARG A 170 -0.74 -10.91 -24.61
N GLY A 171 -1.93 -11.26 -24.25
CA GLY A 171 -2.37 -11.66 -22.90
C GLY A 171 -1.45 -11.20 -21.73
N LEU A 172 -1.27 -9.90 -21.55
CA LEU A 172 -0.35 -9.32 -20.59
C LEU A 172 -1.06 -9.04 -19.28
N ASN A 173 -0.45 -9.34 -18.16
CA ASN A 173 -0.99 -9.06 -16.84
C ASN A 173 -0.09 -8.12 -16.06
N ALA A 174 -0.69 -7.09 -15.47
CA ALA A 174 -0.11 -6.29 -14.40
C ALA A 174 -1.02 -6.40 -13.17
N VAL A 175 -0.50 -6.90 -12.08
CA VAL A 175 -1.29 -7.25 -10.90
C VAL A 175 -0.64 -6.74 -9.64
N ILE A 176 -1.46 -6.19 -8.74
CA ILE A 176 -1.10 -5.90 -7.35
C ILE A 176 -2.08 -6.62 -6.44
N GLN A 177 -1.55 -7.39 -5.49
CA GLN A 177 -2.31 -8.05 -4.42
C GLN A 177 -1.78 -7.59 -3.06
N MET A 178 -2.68 -7.23 -2.14
CA MET A 178 -2.28 -6.74 -0.82
C MET A 178 -3.20 -7.27 0.27
N ASN A 179 -2.61 -7.74 1.37
CA ASN A 179 -3.34 -8.24 2.55
C ASN A 179 -3.31 -7.28 3.73
N GLY A 180 -2.40 -6.34 3.76
CA GLY A 180 -2.31 -5.37 4.85
C GLY A 180 -1.32 -4.26 4.57
N CYS A 181 -1.65 -3.08 5.09
CA CYS A 181 -0.80 -1.90 5.04
C CYS A 181 -0.86 -1.17 6.38
N TYR A 182 0.29 -0.78 6.92
CA TYR A 182 0.43 -0.22 8.25
C TYR A 182 1.38 0.97 8.27
N LEU A 183 1.10 1.94 9.15
CA LEU A 183 1.99 3.05 9.49
C LEU A 183 2.73 2.75 10.80
N ILE A 184 4.00 3.14 10.87
CA ILE A 184 4.83 3.09 12.07
C ILE A 184 5.64 4.37 12.28
#